data_afdd4a3dc1dd189676d20d00bc22f5f4
#
_entry.id   afdd4a3dc1dd189676d20d00bc22f5f4
#
_cell.length_a   1.000
_cell.length_b   1.000
_cell.length_c   1.000
_cell.angle_alpha   90.00
_cell.angle_beta   90.00
_cell.angle_gamma   90.00
#
_symmetry.space_group_name_H-M   'P 1'
#
loop_
_entity.id
_entity.type
_entity.pdbx_description
1 polymer ?
#
loop_
_entity_poly.entity_id
_entity_poly.type
_entity_poly.pdbx_seq_one_letter_code
_entity_poly.pdbx_strand_id
1 'polypeptide(L)'
;VTVSLSSDPHHDGSALYVSNLDPELGESVRVRVRVPDGWGATRVRVRVRPDGEPFYVEATRHGSVPHVEWWEAAFTVENPQHPYRFRLDRGDGTAHWLNARGLHRLDPRDADDFRIVAGDVPPAWSAGAVMYQVFPDRFARSATASSRELPEWAEPAAWTDPVDPDRRHTAAQFYGGDLGGVEERLDHIQGLGADIVYLTPVFPARSNHRYDALSFEHVDPLLGGDGALISLVEAAHGRGMRVLGDLTTNHCGDAHEWFQAAYGTPGAPESEFFYWLDAEQLTYVSWLGVPSLPKFNWNSAELRRRFIEGPDSVVAKWLGAPFHLDGWRIDVANMTGRYRTDDLNPEVRRIIRRTMTEVNPDTLLLGEFTGDAAADFAGDAWHGAMTYANFTRPVWNWLRTPGSPAGGGLSMIVGETQDWDGSDAVASHREFVAGFPWRVRTRTMNALDTHDIPRFVNDARDGAVPVAVGLAMTMPGLPVIWQGDEFGLTGSDGEDSRTPLPWDSLSSARDRIALYSRLASLRDTRPELAEGGLRWLHASAEAIAFAREAPEGVLVVVAA
;
A
#
# COMPACT_ATOMS: atom_id res chain seq x y z
N VAL A 1 6.27 25.38 15.89
CA VAL A 1 5.50 25.28 17.17
C VAL A 1 5.74 23.89 17.75
N THR A 2 6.12 23.82 19.03
CA THR A 2 6.27 22.53 19.73
C THR A 2 4.92 22.10 20.29
N VAL A 3 4.49 20.87 19.98
CA VAL A 3 3.24 20.28 20.48
C VAL A 3 3.57 19.07 21.32
N SER A 4 3.20 19.09 22.62
CA SER A 4 3.25 17.91 23.47
C SER A 4 1.91 17.18 23.38
N LEU A 5 1.91 16.01 22.75
CA LEU A 5 0.71 15.19 22.52
C LEU A 5 0.52 14.11 23.60
N SER A 6 1.48 13.97 24.53
CA SER A 6 1.44 12.95 25.56
C SER A 6 0.43 13.20 26.69
N SER A 7 -0.07 14.45 26.81
CA SER A 7 -1.04 14.86 27.84
C SER A 7 -2.50 14.69 27.42
N ASP A 8 -2.77 14.28 26.19
CA ASP A 8 -4.12 14.10 25.69
C ASP A 8 -4.64 12.68 25.94
N PRO A 9 -5.97 12.50 26.11
CA PRO A 9 -6.60 11.20 25.99
C PRO A 9 -6.26 10.52 24.66
N HIS A 10 -6.11 9.20 24.69
CA HIS A 10 -5.66 8.46 23.52
C HIS A 10 -6.42 7.16 23.30
N HIS A 11 -6.68 6.87 22.06
CA HIS A 11 -7.17 5.62 21.46
C HIS A 11 -6.72 5.61 20.00
N ASP A 12 -6.41 4.44 19.43
CA ASP A 12 -5.95 4.32 18.05
C ASP A 12 -6.58 3.17 17.26
N GLY A 13 -7.43 2.37 17.92
CA GLY A 13 -8.09 1.21 17.31
C GLY A 13 -7.24 -0.07 17.29
N SER A 14 -6.04 -0.07 17.85
CA SER A 14 -5.17 -1.24 17.94
C SER A 14 -5.61 -2.26 19.01
N ALA A 15 -4.98 -3.43 19.01
CA ALA A 15 -5.27 -4.53 19.95
C ALA A 15 -5.11 -4.15 21.43
N LEU A 16 -4.32 -3.13 21.76
CA LEU A 16 -4.24 -2.61 23.13
C LEU A 16 -5.55 -1.94 23.56
N TYR A 17 -6.29 -1.37 22.63
CA TYR A 17 -7.49 -0.56 22.86
C TYR A 17 -8.80 -1.23 22.43
N VAL A 18 -8.72 -2.28 21.62
CA VAL A 18 -9.88 -3.01 21.06
C VAL A 18 -9.72 -4.49 21.37
N SER A 19 -10.71 -5.12 22.01
CA SER A 19 -10.60 -6.51 22.48
C SER A 19 -10.58 -7.56 21.37
N ASN A 20 -11.16 -7.24 20.20
CA ASN A 20 -11.14 -8.07 19.01
C ASN A 20 -11.11 -7.16 17.78
N LEU A 21 -10.07 -7.27 16.95
CA LEU A 21 -9.91 -6.47 15.74
C LEU A 21 -10.66 -7.04 14.53
N ASP A 22 -11.03 -8.32 14.61
CA ASP A 22 -11.64 -9.10 13.53
C ASP A 22 -12.95 -9.77 13.99
N PRO A 23 -13.92 -8.98 14.50
CA PRO A 23 -15.17 -9.55 15.00
C PRO A 23 -16.08 -10.00 13.86
N GLU A 24 -16.95 -10.93 14.18
CA GLU A 24 -18.09 -11.24 13.34
C GLU A 24 -19.29 -10.30 13.64
N LEU A 25 -20.23 -10.21 12.69
CA LEU A 25 -21.48 -9.47 12.92
C LEU A 25 -22.26 -10.09 14.10
N GLY A 26 -22.73 -9.23 15.00
CA GLY A 26 -23.42 -9.65 16.23
C GLY A 26 -22.49 -9.90 17.41
N GLU A 27 -21.17 -9.88 17.21
CA GLU A 27 -20.20 -10.05 18.29
C GLU A 27 -20.07 -8.77 19.13
N SER A 28 -19.86 -8.95 20.45
CA SER A 28 -19.61 -7.84 21.38
C SER A 28 -18.12 -7.52 21.46
N VAL A 29 -17.78 -6.27 21.21
CA VAL A 29 -16.41 -5.75 21.28
C VAL A 29 -16.28 -4.73 22.40
N ARG A 30 -15.18 -4.81 23.16
CA ARG A 30 -14.81 -3.79 24.16
C ARG A 30 -13.79 -2.83 23.56
N VAL A 31 -14.03 -1.54 23.80
CA VAL A 31 -13.10 -0.46 23.42
C VAL A 31 -12.67 0.32 24.63
N ARG A 32 -11.41 0.70 24.65
CA ARG A 32 -10.81 1.43 25.78
C ARG A 32 -10.28 2.77 25.35
N VAL A 33 -10.34 3.74 26.27
CA VAL A 33 -9.61 5.00 26.11
C VAL A 33 -8.68 5.21 27.30
N ARG A 34 -7.48 5.63 27.01
CA ARG A 34 -6.47 6.04 27.98
C ARG A 34 -6.64 7.52 28.27
N VAL A 35 -6.75 7.88 29.55
CA VAL A 35 -6.90 9.26 30.00
C VAL A 35 -5.77 9.58 30.98
N PRO A 36 -4.87 10.57 30.68
CA PRO A 36 -3.82 10.96 31.59
C PRO A 36 -4.34 11.52 32.91
N ASP A 37 -3.62 11.29 34.03
CA ASP A 37 -3.92 11.88 35.32
C ASP A 37 -3.99 13.41 35.21
N GLY A 38 -4.97 14.00 35.90
CA GLY A 38 -5.18 15.46 35.90
C GLY A 38 -5.89 16.01 34.67
N TRP A 39 -6.19 15.18 33.64
CA TRP A 39 -7.02 15.64 32.54
C TRP A 39 -8.47 15.94 32.97
N GLY A 40 -8.93 15.24 34.00
CA GLY A 40 -10.18 15.57 34.71
C GLY A 40 -11.46 15.03 34.05
N ALA A 41 -11.39 13.87 33.40
CA ALA A 41 -12.58 13.19 32.91
C ALA A 41 -13.48 12.74 34.07
N THR A 42 -14.74 13.12 34.03
CA THR A 42 -15.77 12.71 35.03
C THR A 42 -16.77 11.72 34.45
N ARG A 43 -16.91 11.69 33.11
CA ARG A 43 -17.77 10.78 32.38
C ARG A 43 -17.18 10.53 30.99
N VAL A 44 -17.21 9.28 30.55
CA VAL A 44 -16.80 8.89 29.21
C VAL A 44 -17.92 8.08 28.56
N ARG A 45 -18.23 8.39 27.31
CA ARG A 45 -19.20 7.66 26.48
C ARG A 45 -18.62 7.34 25.11
N VAL A 46 -19.01 6.20 24.58
CA VAL A 46 -18.74 5.83 23.20
C VAL A 46 -19.99 6.12 22.36
N ARG A 47 -19.87 6.95 21.35
CA ARG A 47 -20.90 7.13 20.34
C ARG A 47 -20.67 6.12 19.24
N VAL A 48 -21.61 5.22 19.03
CA VAL A 48 -21.68 4.25 17.93
C VAL A 48 -22.80 4.63 16.98
N ARG A 49 -22.87 4.04 15.79
CA ARG A 49 -23.89 4.36 14.79
C ARG A 49 -24.46 3.09 14.14
N PRO A 50 -25.16 2.24 14.90
CA PRO A 50 -25.85 1.09 14.33
C PRO A 50 -26.89 1.57 13.31
N ASP A 51 -26.89 0.97 12.13
CA ASP A 51 -27.80 1.32 11.01
C ASP A 51 -27.83 2.82 10.66
N GLY A 52 -26.75 3.53 10.96
CA GLY A 52 -26.61 4.96 10.67
C GLY A 52 -27.09 5.92 11.77
N GLU A 53 -27.81 5.45 12.79
CA GLU A 53 -28.32 6.30 13.88
C GLU A 53 -27.35 6.34 15.07
N PRO A 54 -27.09 7.54 15.64
CA PRO A 54 -26.19 7.67 16.79
C PRO A 54 -26.80 7.07 18.07
N PHE A 55 -26.02 6.24 18.72
CA PHE A 55 -26.30 5.68 20.02
C PHE A 55 -25.12 5.87 20.98
N TYR A 56 -25.36 6.07 22.28
CA TYR A 56 -24.31 6.31 23.26
C TYR A 56 -24.25 5.19 24.28
N VAL A 57 -23.06 4.61 24.42
CA VAL A 57 -22.75 3.59 25.42
C VAL A 57 -21.89 4.22 26.51
N GLU A 58 -22.31 4.06 27.77
CA GLU A 58 -21.52 4.53 28.92
C GLU A 58 -20.24 3.69 29.07
N ALA A 59 -19.12 4.36 29.23
CA ALA A 59 -17.89 3.72 29.63
C ALA A 59 -17.73 3.74 31.15
N THR A 60 -17.18 2.66 31.68
CA THR A 60 -16.85 2.56 33.10
C THR A 60 -15.35 2.65 33.30
N ARG A 61 -14.91 3.18 34.45
CA ARG A 61 -13.50 3.18 34.82
C ARG A 61 -13.07 1.73 35.07
N HIS A 62 -12.15 1.24 34.24
CA HIS A 62 -11.71 -0.16 34.24
C HIS A 62 -10.45 -0.40 35.06
N GLY A 63 -9.75 0.64 35.49
CA GLY A 63 -8.54 0.56 36.25
C GLY A 63 -7.73 1.83 36.17
N SER A 64 -6.66 1.87 36.94
CA SER A 64 -5.64 2.91 36.86
C SER A 64 -4.27 2.28 36.97
N VAL A 65 -3.34 2.78 36.19
CA VAL A 65 -1.90 2.57 36.39
C VAL A 65 -1.28 3.93 36.71
N PRO A 66 -0.08 4.01 37.26
CA PRO A 66 0.53 5.30 37.55
C PRO A 66 0.42 6.25 36.35
N HIS A 67 -0.13 7.44 36.61
CA HIS A 67 -0.32 8.52 35.63
C HIS A 67 -1.39 8.32 34.57
N VAL A 68 -2.22 7.25 34.64
CA VAL A 68 -3.23 6.96 33.60
C VAL A 68 -4.46 6.27 34.19
N GLU A 69 -5.63 6.76 33.79
CA GLU A 69 -6.93 6.08 33.98
C GLU A 69 -7.35 5.40 32.69
N TRP A 70 -7.91 4.19 32.82
CA TRP A 70 -8.53 3.46 31.72
C TRP A 70 -10.04 3.48 31.85
N TRP A 71 -10.71 3.81 30.75
CA TRP A 71 -12.16 3.73 30.64
C TRP A 71 -12.52 2.75 29.55
N GLU A 72 -13.50 1.87 29.80
CA GLU A 72 -13.93 0.80 28.89
C GLU A 72 -15.44 0.83 28.66
N ALA A 73 -15.85 0.62 27.42
CA ALA A 73 -17.23 0.39 27.00
C ALA A 73 -17.30 -0.85 26.12
N ALA A 74 -18.47 -1.52 26.11
CA ALA A 74 -18.74 -2.63 25.22
C ALA A 74 -19.98 -2.34 24.39
N PHE A 75 -19.92 -2.72 23.10
CA PHE A 75 -21.06 -2.63 22.18
C PHE A 75 -21.03 -3.79 21.19
N THR A 76 -22.17 -4.07 20.58
CA THR A 76 -22.31 -5.10 19.54
C THR A 76 -21.95 -4.51 18.18
N VAL A 77 -21.22 -5.27 17.36
CA VAL A 77 -20.88 -4.92 15.97
C VAL A 77 -22.06 -5.31 15.08
N GLU A 78 -22.90 -4.35 14.74
CA GLU A 78 -24.16 -4.61 14.02
C GLU A 78 -24.03 -4.40 12.50
N ASN A 79 -23.00 -3.67 12.05
CA ASN A 79 -22.76 -3.38 10.64
C ASN A 79 -21.38 -3.84 10.21
N PRO A 80 -21.15 -4.20 8.94
CA PRO A 80 -19.83 -4.60 8.41
C PRO A 80 -18.72 -3.57 8.67
N GLN A 81 -19.09 -2.29 8.64
CA GLN A 81 -18.26 -1.19 9.10
C GLN A 81 -18.97 -0.52 10.27
N HIS A 82 -18.42 -0.62 11.45
CA HIS A 82 -19.03 -0.11 12.68
C HIS A 82 -18.23 1.10 13.20
N PRO A 83 -18.64 2.35 12.87
CA PRO A 83 -17.92 3.56 13.29
C PRO A 83 -18.20 3.90 14.74
N TYR A 84 -17.19 4.42 15.44
CA TYR A 84 -17.33 4.88 16.82
C TYR A 84 -16.34 6.01 17.15
N ARG A 85 -16.68 6.82 18.18
CA ARG A 85 -15.82 7.83 18.79
C ARG A 85 -16.10 7.98 20.26
N PHE A 86 -15.18 8.55 21.01
CA PHE A 86 -15.37 8.82 22.43
C PHE A 86 -15.83 10.26 22.65
N ARG A 87 -16.72 10.45 23.61
CA ARG A 87 -17.04 11.73 24.22
C ARG A 87 -16.57 11.70 25.67
N LEU A 88 -15.75 12.69 26.06
CA LEU A 88 -15.16 12.82 27.39
C LEU A 88 -15.69 14.12 28.02
N ASP A 89 -16.49 14.02 29.06
CA ASP A 89 -17.00 15.15 29.81
C ASP A 89 -16.07 15.41 31.01
N ARG A 90 -15.74 16.69 31.28
CA ARG A 90 -14.81 17.10 32.33
C ARG A 90 -15.56 17.72 33.52
N GLY A 91 -14.92 17.75 34.69
CA GLY A 91 -15.47 18.34 35.90
C GLY A 91 -15.72 19.87 35.83
N ASP A 92 -15.07 20.55 34.88
CA ASP A 92 -15.27 21.99 34.62
C ASP A 92 -16.49 22.28 33.73
N GLY A 93 -17.26 21.27 33.34
CA GLY A 93 -18.44 21.41 32.48
C GLY A 93 -18.11 21.40 30.98
N THR A 94 -16.84 21.27 30.59
CA THR A 94 -16.46 21.15 29.18
C THR A 94 -16.54 19.71 28.70
N ALA A 95 -16.77 19.50 27.41
CA ALA A 95 -16.76 18.21 26.76
C ALA A 95 -15.80 18.21 25.57
N HIS A 96 -15.18 17.07 25.33
CA HIS A 96 -14.29 16.85 24.20
C HIS A 96 -14.66 15.57 23.46
N TRP A 97 -14.29 15.51 22.20
CA TRP A 97 -14.47 14.35 21.35
C TRP A 97 -13.09 13.78 20.98
N LEU A 98 -12.97 12.46 21.00
CA LEU A 98 -11.78 11.77 20.51
C LEU A 98 -12.19 10.84 19.38
N ASN A 99 -11.64 11.09 18.19
CA ASN A 99 -11.74 10.25 17.01
C ASN A 99 -10.35 9.90 16.47
N ALA A 100 -10.26 9.28 15.28
CA ALA A 100 -8.98 8.83 14.74
C ALA A 100 -8.02 9.98 14.36
N ARG A 101 -8.52 11.21 14.16
CA ARG A 101 -7.67 12.40 14.01
C ARG A 101 -7.13 12.93 15.34
N GLY A 102 -7.75 12.60 16.46
CA GLY A 102 -7.33 13.01 17.79
C GLY A 102 -8.43 13.71 18.60
N LEU A 103 -8.01 14.57 19.53
CA LEU A 103 -8.88 15.25 20.48
C LEU A 103 -9.44 16.55 19.89
N HIS A 104 -10.77 16.74 20.00
CA HIS A 104 -11.51 17.90 19.48
C HIS A 104 -12.37 18.53 20.58
N ARG A 105 -12.36 19.85 20.63
CA ARG A 105 -13.28 20.61 21.49
C ARG A 105 -14.69 20.70 20.90
N LEU A 106 -14.77 20.77 19.58
CA LEU A 106 -16.02 20.85 18.82
C LEU A 106 -16.38 19.46 18.29
N ASP A 107 -17.65 19.25 17.97
CA ASP A 107 -18.15 18.00 17.39
C ASP A 107 -17.50 17.74 16.02
N PRO A 108 -16.74 16.66 15.84
CA PRO A 108 -16.06 16.36 14.60
C PRO A 108 -16.97 15.66 13.60
N ARG A 109 -16.54 15.62 12.33
CA ARG A 109 -17.21 14.86 11.26
C ARG A 109 -17.18 13.36 11.55
N ASP A 110 -18.19 12.62 11.10
CA ASP A 110 -18.27 11.16 11.22
C ASP A 110 -17.26 10.43 10.33
N ALA A 111 -16.75 11.09 9.28
CA ALA A 111 -15.79 10.49 8.36
C ALA A 111 -14.50 10.03 9.05
N ASP A 112 -14.12 10.71 10.12
CA ASP A 112 -12.88 10.47 10.85
C ASP A 112 -13.09 9.63 12.13
N ASP A 113 -14.25 8.97 12.28
CA ASP A 113 -14.49 8.06 13.39
C ASP A 113 -13.59 6.83 13.30
N PHE A 114 -13.19 6.29 14.47
CA PHE A 114 -12.61 4.95 14.51
C PHE A 114 -13.59 3.95 13.91
N ARG A 115 -13.07 2.88 13.29
CA ARG A 115 -13.92 1.86 12.66
C ARG A 115 -13.47 0.47 13.07
N ILE A 116 -14.42 -0.35 13.49
CA ILE A 116 -14.30 -1.79 13.55
C ILE A 116 -14.89 -2.34 12.25
N VAL A 117 -14.23 -3.32 11.67
CA VAL A 117 -14.69 -3.97 10.44
C VAL A 117 -14.93 -5.44 10.74
N ALA A 118 -16.15 -5.93 10.44
CA ALA A 118 -16.52 -7.33 10.57
C ALA A 118 -16.20 -8.11 9.29
N GLY A 119 -15.77 -9.35 9.45
CA GLY A 119 -15.45 -10.24 8.33
C GLY A 119 -14.11 -9.91 7.64
N ASP A 120 -13.81 -10.62 6.59
CA ASP A 120 -12.63 -10.55 5.71
C ASP A 120 -11.32 -10.11 6.40
N VAL A 121 -10.68 -11.06 7.06
CA VAL A 121 -9.44 -10.83 7.84
C VAL A 121 -8.23 -10.85 6.89
N PRO A 122 -7.30 -9.88 7.00
CA PRO A 122 -6.03 -9.96 6.28
C PRO A 122 -5.24 -11.20 6.67
N PRO A 123 -4.46 -11.80 5.74
CA PRO A 123 -3.66 -12.97 6.05
C PRO A 123 -2.65 -12.67 7.18
N ALA A 124 -2.55 -13.59 8.15
CA ALA A 124 -1.74 -13.41 9.36
C ALA A 124 -0.25 -13.16 9.04
N TRP A 125 0.30 -13.78 8.00
CA TRP A 125 1.68 -13.60 7.57
C TRP A 125 2.01 -12.16 7.14
N SER A 126 0.99 -11.34 6.81
CA SER A 126 1.19 -9.94 6.42
C SER A 126 1.42 -9.00 7.60
N ALA A 127 1.19 -9.49 8.84
CA ALA A 127 1.42 -8.69 10.04
C ALA A 127 2.91 -8.46 10.26
N GLY A 128 3.31 -7.19 10.30
CA GLY A 128 4.72 -6.82 10.51
C GLY A 128 5.67 -7.07 9.35
N ALA A 129 5.19 -7.67 8.24
CA ALA A 129 6.01 -8.01 7.08
C ALA A 129 6.70 -6.78 6.46
N VAL A 130 7.86 -7.02 5.86
CA VAL A 130 8.62 -6.06 5.05
C VAL A 130 8.56 -6.49 3.59
N MET A 131 8.28 -5.55 2.70
CA MET A 131 8.13 -5.80 1.27
C MET A 131 9.35 -5.30 0.50
N TYR A 132 9.82 -6.08 -0.46
CA TYR A 132 10.83 -5.69 -1.44
C TYR A 132 10.18 -5.63 -2.81
N GLN A 133 10.17 -4.45 -3.43
CA GLN A 133 9.58 -4.22 -4.75
C GLN A 133 10.61 -4.51 -5.85
N VAL A 134 10.23 -5.35 -6.81
CA VAL A 134 11.06 -5.77 -7.94
C VAL A 134 10.46 -5.31 -9.25
N PHE A 135 11.28 -4.66 -10.07
CA PHE A 135 11.04 -4.40 -11.49
C PHE A 135 11.90 -5.39 -12.30
N PRO A 136 11.35 -6.49 -12.81
CA PRO A 136 12.13 -7.63 -13.26
C PRO A 136 13.19 -7.31 -14.32
N ASP A 137 12.86 -6.47 -15.32
CA ASP A 137 13.80 -6.08 -16.39
C ASP A 137 15.08 -5.43 -15.88
N ARG A 138 15.05 -4.83 -14.68
CA ARG A 138 16.13 -4.01 -14.10
C ARG A 138 16.75 -4.64 -12.84
N PHE A 139 16.28 -5.81 -12.43
CA PHE A 139 16.72 -6.42 -11.18
C PHE A 139 17.98 -7.29 -11.37
N ALA A 140 17.88 -8.39 -12.09
CA ALA A 140 19.00 -9.28 -12.40
C ALA A 140 18.73 -10.12 -13.65
N ARG A 141 19.79 -10.52 -14.35
CA ARG A 141 19.73 -11.44 -15.49
C ARG A 141 20.05 -12.86 -15.02
N SER A 142 19.23 -13.84 -15.39
CA SER A 142 19.61 -15.24 -15.28
C SER A 142 20.62 -15.63 -16.36
N ALA A 143 21.22 -16.82 -16.21
CA ALA A 143 22.13 -17.36 -17.21
C ALA A 143 21.47 -17.56 -18.60
N THR A 144 20.15 -17.72 -18.64
CA THR A 144 19.38 -17.95 -19.88
C THR A 144 18.82 -16.65 -20.49
N ALA A 145 18.87 -15.53 -19.79
CA ALA A 145 18.31 -14.26 -20.24
C ALA A 145 18.84 -13.81 -21.61
N SER A 146 20.15 -13.91 -21.81
CA SER A 146 20.83 -13.47 -23.05
C SER A 146 20.53 -14.32 -24.30
N SER A 147 19.90 -15.47 -24.14
CA SER A 147 19.54 -16.36 -25.26
C SER A 147 18.15 -16.07 -25.84
N ARG A 148 17.38 -15.15 -25.24
CA ARG A 148 16.03 -14.82 -25.70
C ARG A 148 16.08 -13.82 -26.84
N GLU A 149 15.30 -14.10 -27.89
CA GLU A 149 15.12 -13.21 -29.01
C GLU A 149 14.24 -12.03 -28.60
N LEU A 150 14.72 -10.81 -28.84
CA LEU A 150 13.95 -9.60 -28.54
C LEU A 150 12.98 -9.28 -29.67
N PRO A 151 11.75 -8.84 -29.37
CA PRO A 151 10.81 -8.38 -30.37
C PRO A 151 11.29 -7.06 -31.01
N GLU A 152 10.79 -6.74 -32.21
CA GLU A 152 11.17 -5.54 -32.97
C GLU A 152 10.97 -4.22 -32.23
N TRP A 153 10.05 -4.16 -31.27
CA TRP A 153 9.79 -2.95 -30.49
C TRP A 153 10.80 -2.74 -29.37
N ALA A 154 11.53 -3.77 -28.93
CA ALA A 154 12.44 -3.69 -27.81
C ALA A 154 13.83 -3.19 -28.25
N GLU A 155 14.29 -2.14 -27.60
CA GLU A 155 15.62 -1.55 -27.82
C GLU A 155 16.60 -2.14 -26.80
N PRO A 156 17.52 -3.02 -27.20
CA PRO A 156 18.45 -3.66 -26.26
C PRO A 156 19.42 -2.66 -25.64
N ALA A 157 19.59 -2.72 -24.33
CA ALA A 157 20.54 -1.92 -23.58
C ALA A 157 21.55 -2.80 -22.82
N ALA A 158 22.78 -2.32 -22.69
CA ALA A 158 23.74 -2.94 -21.81
C ALA A 158 23.35 -2.69 -20.35
N TRP A 159 23.69 -3.61 -19.45
CA TRP A 159 23.32 -3.50 -18.01
C TRP A 159 23.84 -2.21 -17.35
N THR A 160 24.89 -1.63 -17.88
CA THR A 160 25.54 -0.41 -17.41
C THR A 160 25.11 0.87 -18.15
N ASP A 161 24.26 0.74 -19.18
CA ASP A 161 23.77 1.91 -19.90
C ASP A 161 22.86 2.74 -18.99
N PRO A 162 22.86 4.07 -19.11
CA PRO A 162 21.90 4.90 -18.40
C PRO A 162 20.48 4.68 -18.93
N VAL A 163 19.49 4.98 -18.11
CA VAL A 163 18.10 5.05 -18.57
C VAL A 163 17.99 6.19 -19.59
N ASP A 164 17.34 5.90 -20.73
CA ASP A 164 17.15 6.90 -21.78
C ASP A 164 16.18 8.00 -21.29
N PRO A 165 16.56 9.27 -21.27
CA PRO A 165 15.70 10.36 -20.84
C PRO A 165 14.57 10.70 -21.83
N ASP A 166 14.65 10.20 -23.07
CA ASP A 166 13.57 10.38 -24.06
C ASP A 166 12.44 9.38 -23.80
N ARG A 167 11.36 9.87 -23.26
CA ARG A 167 10.18 9.05 -22.90
C ARG A 167 9.59 8.22 -24.06
N ARG A 168 9.93 8.52 -25.31
CA ARG A 168 9.53 7.71 -26.46
C ARG A 168 10.30 6.39 -26.55
N HIS A 169 11.53 6.37 -26.04
CA HIS A 169 12.41 5.21 -26.04
C HIS A 169 12.47 4.52 -24.67
N THR A 170 12.25 5.25 -23.58
CA THR A 170 12.38 4.72 -22.22
C THR A 170 11.60 3.43 -21.99
N ALA A 171 10.34 3.37 -22.46
CA ALA A 171 9.50 2.18 -22.30
C ALA A 171 9.96 0.98 -23.18
N ALA A 172 10.65 1.26 -24.28
CA ALA A 172 11.21 0.24 -25.19
C ALA A 172 12.62 -0.20 -24.81
N GLN A 173 13.34 0.56 -23.98
CA GLN A 173 14.70 0.26 -23.53
C GLN A 173 14.72 -0.99 -22.63
N PHE A 174 15.29 -2.08 -23.13
CA PHE A 174 15.20 -3.40 -22.52
C PHE A 174 16.59 -3.88 -22.03
N TYR A 175 16.71 -4.06 -20.71
CA TYR A 175 17.96 -4.51 -20.09
C TYR A 175 18.02 -6.03 -19.93
N GLY A 176 16.90 -6.71 -20.03
CA GLY A 176 16.84 -8.17 -20.07
C GLY A 176 16.99 -8.86 -18.72
N GLY A 177 16.67 -8.20 -17.62
CA GLY A 177 16.42 -8.87 -16.35
C GLY A 177 15.19 -9.78 -16.44
N ASP A 178 15.14 -10.83 -15.63
CA ASP A 178 14.09 -11.84 -15.70
C ASP A 178 13.78 -12.49 -14.34
N LEU A 179 12.72 -13.32 -14.28
CA LEU A 179 12.30 -13.98 -13.05
C LEU A 179 13.33 -14.99 -12.53
N GLY A 180 14.09 -15.63 -13.42
CA GLY A 180 15.22 -16.48 -13.02
C GLY A 180 16.32 -15.68 -12.31
N GLY A 181 16.60 -14.47 -12.78
CA GLY A 181 17.53 -13.56 -12.11
C GLY A 181 17.00 -13.10 -10.74
N VAL A 182 15.69 -12.92 -10.59
CA VAL A 182 15.07 -12.64 -9.28
C VAL A 182 15.25 -13.84 -8.35
N GLU A 183 14.98 -15.05 -8.83
CA GLU A 183 15.14 -16.29 -8.05
C GLU A 183 16.58 -16.46 -7.55
N GLU A 184 17.58 -16.25 -8.42
CA GLU A 184 19.02 -16.35 -8.08
C GLU A 184 19.45 -15.34 -7.00
N ARG A 185 18.66 -14.29 -6.74
CA ARG A 185 18.94 -13.21 -5.79
C ARG A 185 18.01 -13.18 -4.58
N LEU A 186 17.17 -14.19 -4.37
CA LEU A 186 16.28 -14.27 -3.20
C LEU A 186 17.05 -14.21 -1.87
N ASP A 187 18.27 -14.75 -1.81
CA ASP A 187 19.09 -14.67 -0.59
C ASP A 187 19.49 -13.23 -0.25
N HIS A 188 19.68 -12.36 -1.26
CA HIS A 188 19.90 -10.93 -1.02
C HIS A 188 18.65 -10.26 -0.45
N ILE A 189 17.49 -10.51 -1.04
CA ILE A 189 16.21 -9.96 -0.59
C ILE A 189 15.91 -10.41 0.85
N GLN A 190 16.05 -11.70 1.13
CA GLN A 190 15.89 -12.25 2.48
C GLN A 190 16.93 -11.68 3.47
N GLY A 191 18.18 -11.48 3.02
CA GLY A 191 19.24 -10.87 3.83
C GLY A 191 18.98 -9.43 4.24
N LEU A 192 18.14 -8.70 3.51
CA LEU A 192 17.63 -7.39 3.90
C LEU A 192 16.52 -7.48 4.97
N GLY A 193 15.98 -8.69 5.23
CA GLY A 193 14.87 -8.93 6.13
C GLY A 193 13.50 -8.71 5.49
N ALA A 194 13.40 -8.82 4.16
CA ALA A 194 12.13 -8.74 3.47
C ALA A 194 11.43 -10.11 3.47
N ASP A 195 10.12 -10.09 3.72
CA ASP A 195 9.23 -11.25 3.78
C ASP A 195 8.43 -11.41 2.49
N ILE A 196 8.25 -10.33 1.75
CA ILE A 196 7.41 -10.25 0.56
C ILE A 196 8.23 -9.75 -0.62
N VAL A 197 8.21 -10.51 -1.72
CA VAL A 197 8.66 -10.07 -3.04
C VAL A 197 7.43 -9.55 -3.80
N TYR A 198 7.38 -8.25 -4.06
CA TYR A 198 6.35 -7.65 -4.88
C TYR A 198 6.90 -7.41 -6.29
N LEU A 199 6.36 -8.11 -7.27
CA LEU A 199 6.72 -8.00 -8.68
C LEU A 199 5.84 -6.95 -9.37
N THR A 200 6.42 -6.00 -10.10
CA THR A 200 5.66 -5.26 -11.12
C THR A 200 5.16 -6.22 -12.20
N PRO A 201 4.23 -5.83 -13.12
CA PRO A 201 3.55 -6.78 -13.99
C PRO A 201 4.49 -7.74 -14.75
N VAL A 202 4.08 -8.99 -14.86
CA VAL A 202 4.86 -10.06 -15.50
C VAL A 202 4.25 -10.59 -16.80
N PHE A 203 3.13 -10.01 -17.24
CA PHE A 203 2.42 -10.42 -18.45
C PHE A 203 3.11 -9.89 -19.72
N PRO A 204 2.92 -10.53 -20.89
CA PRO A 204 3.44 -10.03 -22.16
C PRO A 204 2.95 -8.60 -22.43
N ALA A 205 3.83 -7.76 -22.94
CA ALA A 205 3.53 -6.36 -23.23
C ALA A 205 4.41 -5.82 -24.35
N ARG A 206 4.17 -4.56 -24.75
CA ARG A 206 5.04 -3.81 -25.67
C ARG A 206 5.88 -2.74 -24.95
N SER A 207 6.10 -2.95 -23.65
CA SER A 207 6.93 -2.10 -22.83
C SER A 207 7.73 -2.91 -21.82
N ASN A 208 8.79 -2.32 -21.30
CA ASN A 208 9.58 -2.93 -20.23
C ASN A 208 8.84 -2.96 -18.88
N HIS A 209 7.87 -2.06 -18.66
CA HIS A 209 7.08 -1.97 -17.43
C HIS A 209 5.86 -2.90 -17.41
N ARG A 210 5.38 -3.35 -18.55
CA ARG A 210 4.31 -4.34 -18.73
C ARG A 210 2.92 -3.95 -18.21
N TYR A 211 2.67 -2.68 -17.94
CA TYR A 211 1.32 -2.21 -17.60
C TYR A 211 0.37 -2.19 -18.81
N ASP A 212 0.89 -2.32 -20.02
CA ASP A 212 0.17 -2.48 -21.31
C ASP A 212 0.04 -3.95 -21.69
N ALA A 213 -0.51 -4.80 -20.81
CA ALA A 213 -0.61 -6.24 -21.04
C ALA A 213 -1.29 -6.60 -22.38
N LEU A 214 -0.70 -7.56 -23.10
CA LEU A 214 -1.21 -8.13 -24.35
C LEU A 214 -2.10 -9.35 -24.12
N SER A 215 -1.89 -10.03 -23.01
CA SER A 215 -2.64 -11.19 -22.55
C SER A 215 -2.44 -11.34 -21.05
N PHE A 216 -3.43 -11.89 -20.36
CA PHE A 216 -3.32 -12.29 -18.96
C PHE A 216 -3.21 -13.82 -18.79
N GLU A 217 -3.03 -14.56 -19.91
CA GLU A 217 -3.07 -16.01 -19.91
C GLU A 217 -1.71 -16.68 -19.63
N HIS A 218 -0.62 -15.97 -19.78
CA HIS A 218 0.73 -16.51 -19.56
C HIS A 218 1.70 -15.41 -19.13
N VAL A 219 2.79 -15.82 -18.51
CA VAL A 219 3.91 -14.94 -18.15
C VAL A 219 4.72 -14.63 -19.43
N ASP A 220 5.21 -13.38 -19.51
CA ASP A 220 6.04 -12.93 -20.62
C ASP A 220 7.23 -13.88 -20.87
N PRO A 221 7.38 -14.44 -22.08
CA PRO A 221 8.55 -15.26 -22.42
C PRO A 221 9.89 -14.54 -22.21
N LEU A 222 9.91 -13.20 -22.33
CA LEU A 222 11.11 -12.39 -22.03
C LEU A 222 11.49 -12.44 -20.55
N LEU A 223 10.55 -12.73 -19.66
CA LEU A 223 10.79 -12.94 -18.23
C LEU A 223 11.05 -14.41 -17.87
N GLY A 224 10.98 -15.32 -18.84
CA GLY A 224 11.19 -16.76 -18.64
C GLY A 224 9.91 -17.60 -18.68
N GLY A 225 8.76 -16.97 -18.92
CA GLY A 225 7.47 -17.65 -19.05
C GLY A 225 6.94 -18.23 -17.73
N ASP A 226 5.86 -19.02 -17.84
CA ASP A 226 5.16 -19.60 -16.68
C ASP A 226 6.06 -20.42 -15.77
N GLY A 227 6.98 -21.21 -16.34
CA GLY A 227 7.91 -22.02 -15.57
C GLY A 227 8.84 -21.22 -14.67
N ALA A 228 9.26 -20.03 -15.09
CA ALA A 228 10.12 -19.17 -14.29
C ALA A 228 9.35 -18.55 -13.11
N LEU A 229 8.08 -18.20 -13.29
CA LEU A 229 7.24 -17.71 -12.18
C LEU A 229 6.99 -18.82 -11.16
N ILE A 230 6.65 -20.02 -11.62
CA ILE A 230 6.44 -21.18 -10.74
C ILE A 230 7.70 -21.45 -9.91
N SER A 231 8.86 -21.51 -10.56
CA SER A 231 10.15 -21.76 -9.88
C SER A 231 10.45 -20.66 -8.83
N LEU A 232 10.27 -19.40 -9.19
CA LEU A 232 10.47 -18.27 -8.28
C LEU A 232 9.56 -18.36 -7.05
N VAL A 233 8.26 -18.64 -7.25
CA VAL A 233 7.30 -18.76 -6.14
C VAL A 233 7.65 -19.93 -5.24
N GLU A 234 7.96 -21.11 -5.79
CA GLU A 234 8.40 -22.27 -5.03
C GLU A 234 9.68 -21.97 -4.22
N ALA A 235 10.66 -21.31 -4.85
CA ALA A 235 11.91 -20.94 -4.20
C ALA A 235 11.72 -19.91 -3.08
N ALA A 236 10.81 -18.94 -3.26
CA ALA A 236 10.42 -17.96 -2.24
C ALA A 236 9.71 -18.63 -1.07
N HIS A 237 8.70 -19.48 -1.35
CA HIS A 237 7.99 -20.24 -0.33
C HIS A 237 8.93 -21.18 0.46
N GLY A 238 9.89 -21.80 -0.21
CA GLY A 238 10.92 -22.62 0.45
C GLY A 238 11.79 -21.84 1.46
N ARG A 239 11.83 -20.51 1.35
CA ARG A 239 12.50 -19.59 2.29
C ARG A 239 11.55 -18.96 3.32
N GLY A 240 10.27 -19.30 3.27
CA GLY A 240 9.24 -18.65 4.10
C GLY A 240 8.80 -17.28 3.60
N MET A 241 9.24 -16.86 2.40
CA MET A 241 8.86 -15.60 1.77
C MET A 241 7.56 -15.75 0.97
N ARG A 242 6.91 -14.63 0.67
CA ARG A 242 5.68 -14.53 -0.12
C ARG A 242 5.92 -13.77 -1.42
N VAL A 243 5.12 -14.04 -2.45
CA VAL A 243 5.23 -13.36 -3.75
C VAL A 243 3.90 -12.72 -4.12
N LEU A 244 3.88 -11.40 -4.27
CA LEU A 244 2.74 -10.65 -4.79
C LEU A 244 2.95 -10.29 -6.25
N GLY A 245 1.89 -10.49 -7.05
CA GLY A 245 1.82 -9.98 -8.42
C GLY A 245 1.21 -8.59 -8.49
N ASP A 246 1.31 -7.99 -9.67
CA ASP A 246 0.68 -6.71 -10.03
C ASP A 246 -0.32 -6.95 -11.17
N LEU A 247 -1.53 -6.43 -11.02
CA LEU A 247 -2.62 -6.68 -11.96
C LEU A 247 -3.30 -5.38 -12.39
N THR A 248 -3.30 -5.12 -13.71
CA THR A 248 -3.95 -3.94 -14.31
C THR A 248 -5.44 -4.20 -14.55
N THR A 249 -6.28 -3.80 -13.60
CA THR A 249 -7.75 -3.96 -13.72
C THR A 249 -8.45 -2.75 -14.32
N ASN A 250 -7.76 -1.63 -14.51
CA ASN A 250 -8.32 -0.42 -15.12
C ASN A 250 -8.27 -0.44 -16.64
N HIS A 251 -7.25 -1.04 -17.24
CA HIS A 251 -6.94 -1.03 -18.67
C HIS A 251 -6.12 -2.25 -19.07
N CYS A 252 -5.96 -2.45 -20.37
CA CYS A 252 -4.99 -3.37 -20.96
C CYS A 252 -4.13 -2.62 -21.99
N GLY A 253 -3.24 -3.33 -22.69
CA GLY A 253 -2.56 -2.78 -23.87
C GLY A 253 -3.48 -2.68 -25.07
N ASP A 254 -3.22 -1.75 -25.99
CA ASP A 254 -3.96 -1.65 -27.25
C ASP A 254 -3.76 -2.86 -28.17
N ALA A 255 -2.70 -3.63 -27.96
CA ALA A 255 -2.46 -4.89 -28.66
C ALA A 255 -2.98 -6.13 -27.91
N HIS A 256 -3.71 -5.95 -26.80
CA HIS A 256 -4.33 -7.05 -26.06
C HIS A 256 -5.33 -7.80 -26.93
N GLU A 257 -5.33 -9.11 -26.85
CA GLU A 257 -6.20 -9.98 -27.65
C GLU A 257 -7.70 -9.60 -27.59
N TRP A 258 -8.20 -9.23 -26.41
CA TRP A 258 -9.59 -8.77 -26.26
C TRP A 258 -9.84 -7.43 -26.93
N PHE A 259 -8.89 -6.50 -26.86
CA PHE A 259 -9.05 -5.21 -27.51
C PHE A 259 -8.97 -5.34 -29.03
N GLN A 260 -8.04 -6.14 -29.53
CA GLN A 260 -7.90 -6.39 -30.97
C GLN A 260 -9.14 -7.11 -31.57
N ALA A 261 -9.78 -7.99 -30.81
CA ALA A 261 -11.03 -8.64 -31.23
C ALA A 261 -12.21 -7.65 -31.33
N ALA A 262 -12.21 -6.63 -30.47
CA ALA A 262 -13.28 -5.62 -30.40
C ALA A 262 -13.07 -4.42 -31.35
N TYR A 263 -11.82 -4.01 -31.56
CA TYR A 263 -11.47 -2.79 -32.29
C TYR A 263 -11.97 -2.86 -33.75
N GLY A 264 -12.80 -1.90 -34.17
CA GLY A 264 -13.40 -1.86 -35.51
C GLY A 264 -14.36 -3.02 -35.81
N THR A 265 -14.81 -3.78 -34.80
CA THR A 265 -15.66 -4.96 -34.97
C THR A 265 -16.90 -4.87 -34.06
N PRO A 266 -17.85 -3.96 -34.36
CA PRO A 266 -19.09 -3.85 -33.62
C PRO A 266 -19.84 -5.18 -33.56
N GLY A 267 -20.22 -5.61 -32.35
CA GLY A 267 -20.93 -6.88 -32.14
C GLY A 267 -20.02 -8.09 -31.83
N ALA A 268 -18.70 -7.93 -31.81
CA ALA A 268 -17.83 -8.93 -31.20
C ALA A 268 -18.15 -9.08 -29.69
N PRO A 269 -18.00 -10.27 -29.09
CA PRO A 269 -18.23 -10.47 -27.66
C PRO A 269 -17.43 -9.50 -26.79
N GLU A 270 -16.21 -9.18 -27.19
CA GLU A 270 -15.30 -8.28 -26.50
C GLU A 270 -15.64 -6.79 -26.69
N SER A 271 -16.57 -6.46 -27.59
CA SER A 271 -17.02 -5.07 -27.81
C SER A 271 -17.55 -4.42 -26.54
N GLU A 272 -18.18 -5.18 -25.64
CA GLU A 272 -18.69 -4.69 -24.36
C GLU A 272 -17.61 -4.45 -23.29
N PHE A 273 -16.37 -4.90 -23.55
CA PHE A 273 -15.27 -4.80 -22.58
C PHE A 273 -14.68 -3.40 -22.50
N PHE A 274 -14.99 -2.54 -23.46
CA PHE A 274 -14.38 -1.21 -23.58
C PHE A 274 -15.43 -0.12 -23.74
N TYR A 275 -15.05 1.12 -23.43
CA TYR A 275 -15.89 2.31 -23.66
C TYR A 275 -15.57 2.89 -25.04
N TRP A 276 -16.50 2.80 -25.98
CA TRP A 276 -16.38 3.34 -27.33
C TRP A 276 -16.97 4.75 -27.42
N LEU A 277 -16.36 5.61 -28.25
CA LEU A 277 -16.80 6.99 -28.49
C LEU A 277 -17.52 7.16 -29.86
N ASP A 278 -17.45 6.15 -30.70
CA ASP A 278 -18.16 6.08 -32.00
C ASP A 278 -18.76 4.69 -32.22
N ALA A 279 -19.68 4.60 -33.18
CA ALA A 279 -20.40 3.37 -33.51
C ALA A 279 -19.53 2.35 -34.24
N GLU A 280 -18.50 2.78 -34.94
CA GLU A 280 -17.55 1.97 -35.67
C GLU A 280 -16.49 1.34 -34.76
N GLN A 281 -16.45 1.74 -33.46
CA GLN A 281 -15.50 1.26 -32.47
C GLN A 281 -14.03 1.52 -32.85
N LEU A 282 -13.77 2.68 -33.45
CA LEU A 282 -12.42 3.12 -33.83
C LEU A 282 -11.85 4.14 -32.86
N THR A 283 -12.69 4.80 -32.04
CA THR A 283 -12.30 5.70 -30.99
C THR A 283 -12.83 5.23 -29.63
N TYR A 284 -11.99 5.30 -28.62
CA TYR A 284 -12.25 4.67 -27.32
C TYR A 284 -11.71 5.50 -26.17
N VAL A 285 -12.17 5.17 -24.97
CA VAL A 285 -11.66 5.75 -23.72
C VAL A 285 -10.40 4.99 -23.31
N SER A 286 -9.37 5.74 -22.93
CA SER A 286 -8.10 5.20 -22.45
C SER A 286 -7.71 5.80 -21.10
N TRP A 287 -6.76 5.17 -20.40
CA TRP A 287 -6.22 5.70 -19.16
C TRP A 287 -5.58 7.08 -19.40
N LEU A 288 -6.13 8.11 -18.76
CA LEU A 288 -5.68 9.52 -18.89
C LEU A 288 -5.47 10.02 -20.33
N GLY A 289 -6.14 9.40 -21.31
CA GLY A 289 -5.99 9.75 -22.73
C GLY A 289 -4.78 9.12 -23.42
N VAL A 290 -4.07 8.18 -22.77
CA VAL A 290 -2.96 7.42 -23.35
C VAL A 290 -3.50 6.36 -24.31
N PRO A 291 -3.32 6.47 -25.64
CA PRO A 291 -3.99 5.59 -26.61
C PRO A 291 -3.61 4.12 -26.47
N SER A 292 -2.40 3.81 -26.04
CA SER A 292 -1.94 2.43 -25.85
C SER A 292 -2.59 1.71 -24.66
N LEU A 293 -3.46 2.39 -23.87
CA LEU A 293 -4.04 1.85 -22.63
C LEU A 293 -5.58 1.95 -22.64
N PRO A 294 -6.30 1.19 -23.51
CA PRO A 294 -7.76 1.18 -23.56
C PRO A 294 -8.37 0.75 -22.23
N LYS A 295 -9.36 1.53 -21.78
CA LYS A 295 -10.00 1.38 -20.47
C LYS A 295 -11.09 0.31 -20.49
N PHE A 296 -11.06 -0.59 -19.50
CA PHE A 296 -12.09 -1.60 -19.30
C PHE A 296 -13.44 -1.02 -18.86
N ASN A 297 -14.51 -1.58 -19.43
CA ASN A 297 -15.90 -1.30 -19.07
C ASN A 297 -16.47 -2.42 -18.18
N TRP A 298 -16.44 -2.21 -16.88
CA TRP A 298 -16.90 -3.19 -15.91
C TRP A 298 -18.44 -3.37 -15.84
N ASN A 299 -19.21 -2.70 -16.70
CA ASN A 299 -20.63 -3.05 -16.91
C ASN A 299 -20.77 -4.42 -17.59
N SER A 300 -19.77 -4.86 -18.39
CA SER A 300 -19.82 -6.15 -19.06
C SER A 300 -19.72 -7.32 -18.07
N ALA A 301 -20.77 -8.15 -18.07
CA ALA A 301 -20.80 -9.37 -17.25
C ALA A 301 -19.76 -10.40 -17.73
N GLU A 302 -19.51 -10.46 -19.05
CA GLU A 302 -18.54 -11.39 -19.61
C GLU A 302 -17.09 -10.97 -19.28
N LEU A 303 -16.78 -9.66 -19.26
CA LEU A 303 -15.50 -9.17 -18.76
C LEU A 303 -15.30 -9.56 -17.30
N ARG A 304 -16.31 -9.36 -16.45
CA ARG A 304 -16.25 -9.77 -15.03
C ARG A 304 -15.95 -11.25 -14.90
N ARG A 305 -16.68 -12.10 -15.63
CA ARG A 305 -16.49 -13.55 -15.61
C ARG A 305 -15.09 -13.97 -16.05
N ARG A 306 -14.55 -13.36 -17.12
CA ARG A 306 -13.20 -13.72 -17.60
C ARG A 306 -12.10 -13.19 -16.70
N PHE A 307 -12.29 -12.03 -16.10
CA PHE A 307 -11.19 -11.35 -15.46
C PHE A 307 -11.20 -11.48 -13.93
N ILE A 308 -12.34 -11.28 -13.27
CA ILE A 308 -12.37 -11.11 -11.81
C ILE A 308 -13.29 -12.10 -11.07
N GLU A 309 -14.19 -12.81 -11.74
CA GLU A 309 -15.23 -13.58 -11.07
C GLU A 309 -15.09 -15.09 -11.28
N GLY A 310 -14.98 -15.83 -10.18
CA GLY A 310 -14.97 -17.29 -10.16
C GLY A 310 -13.61 -17.93 -10.45
N PRO A 311 -13.54 -19.26 -10.37
CA PRO A 311 -12.28 -20.00 -10.37
C PRO A 311 -11.53 -19.99 -11.71
N ASP A 312 -12.21 -19.71 -12.82
CA ASP A 312 -11.62 -19.66 -14.16
C ASP A 312 -11.21 -18.24 -14.58
N SER A 313 -11.31 -17.26 -13.66
CA SER A 313 -10.95 -15.89 -13.94
C SER A 313 -9.43 -15.65 -13.88
N VAL A 314 -8.97 -14.57 -14.50
CA VAL A 314 -7.56 -14.15 -14.43
C VAL A 314 -7.12 -13.98 -12.97
N VAL A 315 -7.94 -13.34 -12.13
CA VAL A 315 -7.62 -13.16 -10.69
C VAL A 315 -7.38 -14.50 -10.01
N ALA A 316 -8.20 -15.50 -10.28
CA ALA A 316 -8.14 -16.82 -9.65
C ALA A 316 -6.96 -17.67 -10.13
N LYS A 317 -6.71 -17.66 -11.45
CA LYS A 317 -5.72 -18.51 -12.13
C LYS A 317 -4.34 -18.45 -11.47
N TRP A 318 -3.85 -17.28 -11.20
CA TRP A 318 -2.48 -17.04 -10.71
C TRP A 318 -2.31 -17.30 -9.20
N LEU A 319 -3.43 -17.29 -8.45
CA LEU A 319 -3.45 -17.61 -7.02
C LEU A 319 -3.56 -19.12 -6.77
N GLY A 320 -4.07 -19.86 -7.76
CA GLY A 320 -4.20 -21.32 -7.72
C GLY A 320 -2.98 -22.04 -8.28
N ALA A 321 -3.04 -23.38 -8.23
CA ALA A 321 -2.02 -24.25 -8.85
C ALA A 321 -1.95 -24.00 -10.38
N PRO A 322 -0.74 -24.03 -10.95
CA PRO A 322 0.56 -24.29 -10.34
C PRO A 322 1.31 -23.04 -9.86
N PHE A 323 0.74 -21.83 -9.98
CA PHE A 323 1.44 -20.55 -9.78
C PHE A 323 1.56 -20.17 -8.31
N HIS A 324 0.47 -20.27 -7.53
CA HIS A 324 0.44 -20.02 -6.09
C HIS A 324 0.97 -18.65 -5.64
N LEU A 325 0.63 -17.56 -6.38
CA LEU A 325 0.90 -16.23 -5.87
C LEU A 325 0.16 -15.99 -4.54
N ASP A 326 0.76 -15.22 -3.66
CA ASP A 326 0.22 -14.92 -2.32
C ASP A 326 -0.69 -13.68 -2.29
N GLY A 327 -0.95 -13.08 -3.44
CA GLY A 327 -1.89 -11.96 -3.55
C GLY A 327 -1.59 -11.03 -4.72
N TRP A 328 -2.34 -9.92 -4.73
CA TRP A 328 -2.29 -8.92 -5.77
C TRP A 328 -2.11 -7.50 -5.23
N ARG A 329 -1.28 -6.72 -5.90
CA ARG A 329 -1.43 -5.26 -5.94
C ARG A 329 -2.22 -4.91 -7.19
N ILE A 330 -3.29 -4.16 -7.04
CA ILE A 330 -4.11 -3.70 -8.16
C ILE A 330 -3.63 -2.32 -8.59
N ASP A 331 -3.21 -2.26 -9.86
CA ASP A 331 -2.80 -1.03 -10.54
C ASP A 331 -3.98 -0.09 -10.75
N VAL A 332 -3.76 1.20 -10.55
CA VAL A 332 -4.79 2.25 -10.73
C VAL A 332 -6.14 1.87 -10.10
N ALA A 333 -6.10 1.28 -8.90
CA ALA A 333 -7.31 0.80 -8.21
C ALA A 333 -8.34 1.91 -7.99
N ASN A 334 -7.90 3.17 -7.87
CA ASN A 334 -8.77 4.34 -7.74
C ASN A 334 -9.64 4.60 -8.99
N MET A 335 -9.19 4.21 -10.19
CA MET A 335 -9.93 4.44 -11.44
C MET A 335 -10.63 3.18 -11.95
N THR A 336 -10.32 2.01 -11.41
CA THR A 336 -10.95 0.75 -11.79
C THR A 336 -12.46 0.82 -11.57
N GLY A 337 -13.24 0.57 -12.63
CA GLY A 337 -14.71 0.63 -12.59
C GLY A 337 -15.30 2.05 -12.58
N ARG A 338 -14.50 3.10 -12.72
CA ARG A 338 -14.98 4.49 -12.71
C ARG A 338 -14.83 5.14 -14.08
N TYR A 339 -15.94 5.57 -14.66
CA TYR A 339 -15.97 6.42 -15.84
C TYR A 339 -17.25 7.26 -15.89
N ARG A 340 -17.14 8.59 -15.86
CA ARG A 340 -18.27 9.54 -15.87
C ARG A 340 -19.30 9.22 -14.77
N THR A 341 -20.47 8.73 -15.16
CA THR A 341 -21.58 8.34 -14.26
C THR A 341 -21.41 6.95 -13.66
N ASP A 342 -20.50 6.14 -14.20
CA ASP A 342 -20.25 4.79 -13.70
C ASP A 342 -19.29 4.85 -12.50
N ASP A 343 -19.75 4.33 -11.38
CA ASP A 343 -18.90 4.05 -10.20
C ASP A 343 -19.16 2.62 -9.72
N LEU A 344 -18.55 1.67 -10.43
CA LEU A 344 -18.60 0.24 -10.14
C LEU A 344 -17.43 -0.22 -9.27
N ASN A 345 -16.56 0.71 -8.85
CA ASN A 345 -15.38 0.38 -8.06
C ASN A 345 -15.71 -0.44 -6.79
N PRO A 346 -16.73 -0.06 -5.97
CA PRO A 346 -17.07 -0.83 -4.79
C PRO A 346 -17.51 -2.28 -5.09
N GLU A 347 -18.19 -2.49 -6.21
CA GLU A 347 -18.63 -3.82 -6.64
C GLU A 347 -17.45 -4.65 -7.16
N VAL A 348 -16.64 -4.07 -8.04
CA VAL A 348 -15.48 -4.74 -8.67
C VAL A 348 -14.48 -5.20 -7.61
N ARG A 349 -14.10 -4.33 -6.67
CA ARG A 349 -13.14 -4.70 -5.62
C ARG A 349 -13.64 -5.83 -4.72
N ARG A 350 -14.96 -5.84 -4.39
CA ARG A 350 -15.57 -6.91 -3.59
C ARG A 350 -15.63 -8.24 -4.35
N ILE A 351 -15.88 -8.19 -5.67
CA ILE A 351 -15.83 -9.39 -6.51
C ILE A 351 -14.41 -9.95 -6.53
N ILE A 352 -13.41 -9.11 -6.79
CA ILE A 352 -12.00 -9.52 -6.75
C ILE A 352 -11.68 -10.21 -5.42
N ARG A 353 -11.99 -9.56 -4.29
CA ARG A 353 -11.69 -10.13 -2.97
C ARG A 353 -12.43 -11.44 -2.72
N ARG A 354 -13.71 -11.53 -3.08
CA ARG A 354 -14.49 -12.77 -2.95
C ARG A 354 -13.84 -13.91 -3.75
N THR A 355 -13.50 -13.68 -5.00
CA THR A 355 -12.82 -14.67 -5.86
C THR A 355 -11.49 -15.10 -5.26
N MET A 356 -10.68 -14.18 -4.74
CA MET A 356 -9.44 -14.50 -4.05
C MET A 356 -9.68 -15.40 -2.84
N THR A 357 -10.68 -15.06 -2.01
CA THR A 357 -11.03 -15.83 -0.81
C THR A 357 -11.51 -17.24 -1.16
N GLU A 358 -12.28 -17.39 -2.23
CA GLU A 358 -12.77 -18.69 -2.71
C GLU A 358 -11.63 -19.60 -3.21
N VAL A 359 -10.59 -19.02 -3.81
CA VAL A 359 -9.42 -19.77 -4.31
C VAL A 359 -8.42 -20.02 -3.19
N ASN A 360 -8.06 -18.98 -2.47
CA ASN A 360 -7.11 -19.05 -1.36
C ASN A 360 -7.39 -17.89 -0.38
N PRO A 361 -7.99 -18.14 0.79
CA PRO A 361 -8.27 -17.09 1.78
C PRO A 361 -7.00 -16.45 2.38
N ASP A 362 -5.85 -17.15 2.31
CA ASP A 362 -4.57 -16.66 2.84
C ASP A 362 -3.82 -15.78 1.83
N THR A 363 -4.54 -14.93 1.09
CA THR A 363 -4.00 -14.02 0.08
C THR A 363 -4.19 -12.55 0.44
N LEU A 364 -3.19 -11.72 0.13
CA LEU A 364 -3.18 -10.28 0.39
C LEU A 364 -3.70 -9.51 -0.83
N LEU A 365 -4.61 -8.54 -0.62
CA LEU A 365 -5.10 -7.63 -1.65
C LEU A 365 -4.74 -6.19 -1.30
N LEU A 366 -3.87 -5.59 -2.11
CA LEU A 366 -3.48 -4.19 -2.02
C LEU A 366 -4.01 -3.42 -3.22
N GLY A 367 -4.38 -2.16 -3.02
CA GLY A 367 -4.83 -1.28 -4.11
C GLY A 367 -3.99 -0.02 -4.20
N GLU A 368 -3.60 0.36 -5.42
CA GLU A 368 -2.97 1.66 -5.63
C GLU A 368 -3.99 2.78 -5.58
N PHE A 369 -3.67 3.82 -4.83
CA PHE A 369 -4.48 5.03 -4.73
C PHE A 369 -3.60 6.25 -4.49
N THR A 370 -3.50 7.15 -5.45
CA THR A 370 -2.51 8.24 -5.42
C THR A 370 -2.80 9.33 -4.39
N GLY A 371 -4.04 9.49 -3.94
CA GLY A 371 -4.49 10.55 -3.04
C GLY A 371 -5.09 10.04 -1.73
N ASP A 372 -6.17 10.68 -1.28
CA ASP A 372 -6.95 10.27 -0.11
C ASP A 372 -7.73 8.99 -0.41
N ALA A 373 -7.24 7.88 0.10
CA ALA A 373 -7.82 6.56 -0.13
C ALA A 373 -8.91 6.17 0.88
N ALA A 374 -9.16 6.99 1.92
CA ALA A 374 -9.97 6.59 3.07
C ALA A 374 -11.39 6.10 2.72
N ALA A 375 -12.03 6.72 1.71
CA ALA A 375 -13.38 6.35 1.31
C ALA A 375 -13.47 4.96 0.65
N ASP A 376 -12.43 4.56 -0.09
CA ASP A 376 -12.39 3.28 -0.79
C ASP A 376 -11.78 2.15 0.06
N PHE A 377 -10.93 2.50 1.03
CA PHE A 377 -10.20 1.55 1.88
C PHE A 377 -10.87 1.40 3.25
N ALA A 378 -12.16 1.20 3.25
CA ALA A 378 -12.96 1.06 4.45
C ALA A 378 -12.93 -0.36 5.07
N GLY A 379 -12.17 -1.28 4.51
CA GLY A 379 -12.01 -2.65 4.99
C GLY A 379 -13.03 -3.65 4.43
N ASP A 380 -13.69 -3.31 3.31
CA ASP A 380 -14.69 -4.16 2.65
C ASP A 380 -14.11 -5.04 1.51
N ALA A 381 -12.85 -4.84 1.17
CA ALA A 381 -12.10 -5.63 0.18
C ALA A 381 -10.59 -5.44 0.31
N TRP A 382 -10.12 -4.18 0.25
CA TRP A 382 -8.71 -3.86 0.34
C TRP A 382 -8.15 -4.12 1.73
N HIS A 383 -7.09 -4.93 1.82
CA HIS A 383 -6.37 -5.12 3.08
C HIS A 383 -5.46 -3.94 3.40
N GLY A 384 -4.91 -3.28 2.37
CA GLY A 384 -4.07 -2.10 2.52
C GLY A 384 -3.96 -1.31 1.22
N ALA A 385 -3.45 -0.10 1.32
CA ALA A 385 -3.28 0.82 0.21
C ALA A 385 -1.81 1.00 -0.15
N MET A 386 -1.51 1.06 -1.46
CA MET A 386 -0.33 1.73 -1.96
C MET A 386 -0.71 3.20 -2.16
N THR A 387 -0.46 4.04 -1.14
CA THR A 387 -0.79 5.47 -1.21
C THR A 387 0.39 6.31 -0.75
N TYR A 388 0.56 7.45 -1.40
CA TYR A 388 1.67 8.36 -1.15
C TYR A 388 1.31 9.47 -0.14
N ALA A 389 0.01 9.68 0.10
CA ALA A 389 -0.47 10.79 0.93
C ALA A 389 -0.22 10.59 2.43
N ASN A 390 -0.28 9.35 2.92
CA ASN A 390 -0.22 9.03 4.35
C ASN A 390 1.20 8.97 4.92
N PHE A 391 2.19 8.54 4.13
CA PHE A 391 3.57 8.34 4.58
C PHE A 391 4.60 9.06 3.69
N THR A 392 4.64 8.76 2.38
CA THR A 392 5.65 9.26 1.45
C THR A 392 5.72 10.78 1.47
N ARG A 393 4.61 11.46 1.18
CA ARG A 393 4.56 12.93 1.13
C ARG A 393 4.92 13.62 2.46
N PRO A 394 4.38 13.21 3.64
CA PRO A 394 4.80 13.77 4.91
C PRO A 394 6.30 13.65 5.19
N VAL A 395 6.88 12.48 4.91
CA VAL A 395 8.30 12.22 5.12
C VAL A 395 9.17 13.03 4.16
N TRP A 396 8.81 13.05 2.87
CA TRP A 396 9.51 13.84 1.88
C TRP A 396 9.50 15.32 2.22
N ASN A 397 8.33 15.90 2.49
CA ASN A 397 8.20 17.34 2.77
C ASN A 397 8.97 17.79 4.02
N TRP A 398 9.12 16.90 5.02
CA TRP A 398 9.90 17.20 6.23
C TRP A 398 11.40 16.99 6.05
N LEU A 399 11.82 15.92 5.37
CA LEU A 399 13.22 15.45 5.38
C LEU A 399 14.01 15.78 4.10
N ARG A 400 13.40 16.41 3.10
CA ARG A 400 14.11 16.86 1.91
C ARG A 400 14.93 18.13 2.16
N THR A 401 15.85 18.42 1.27
CA THR A 401 16.56 19.70 1.22
C THR A 401 15.58 20.80 0.83
N PRO A 402 15.43 21.87 1.64
CA PRO A 402 14.52 22.97 1.32
C PRO A 402 14.79 23.57 -0.06
N GLY A 403 13.73 23.77 -0.84
CA GLY A 403 13.81 24.33 -2.19
C GLY A 403 14.38 23.37 -3.25
N SER A 404 14.70 22.11 -2.91
CA SER A 404 15.07 21.14 -3.93
C SER A 404 13.88 20.87 -4.86
N PRO A 405 14.10 20.80 -6.19
CA PRO A 405 13.03 20.43 -7.09
C PRO A 405 12.68 18.96 -6.83
N ALA A 406 11.46 18.69 -6.39
CA ALA A 406 10.95 17.33 -6.50
C ALA A 406 10.89 16.96 -7.98
N GLY A 407 11.43 15.83 -8.36
CA GLY A 407 11.34 15.34 -9.71
C GLY A 407 9.89 15.35 -10.22
N GLY A 408 9.70 15.59 -11.51
CA GLY A 408 8.37 15.78 -12.11
C GLY A 408 7.36 14.68 -11.86
N GLY A 409 7.80 13.43 -11.61
CA GLY A 409 6.93 12.31 -11.28
C GLY A 409 6.24 12.43 -9.92
N LEU A 410 6.93 12.97 -8.91
CA LEU A 410 6.34 13.12 -7.57
C LEU A 410 5.18 14.12 -7.57
N SER A 411 5.29 15.22 -8.29
CA SER A 411 4.25 16.25 -8.36
C SER A 411 2.95 15.73 -8.98
N MET A 412 3.03 14.79 -9.94
CA MET A 412 1.84 14.18 -10.56
C MET A 412 1.12 13.24 -9.59
N ILE A 413 1.85 12.47 -8.78
CA ILE A 413 1.30 11.44 -7.90
C ILE A 413 0.92 12.01 -6.52
N VAL A 414 1.78 12.82 -5.91
CA VAL A 414 1.60 13.30 -4.53
C VAL A 414 1.41 14.82 -4.42
N GLY A 415 1.33 15.50 -5.55
CA GLY A 415 1.28 16.97 -5.62
C GLY A 415 2.65 17.61 -5.40
N GLU A 416 2.67 18.93 -5.45
CA GLU A 416 3.90 19.70 -5.22
C GLU A 416 4.46 19.46 -3.82
N THR A 417 5.76 19.24 -3.73
CA THR A 417 6.45 19.16 -2.44
C THR A 417 6.54 20.54 -1.80
N GLN A 418 6.43 20.56 -0.47
CA GLN A 418 6.47 21.76 0.35
C GLN A 418 7.55 21.60 1.42
N ASP A 419 8.03 22.71 1.95
CA ASP A 419 8.96 22.70 3.08
C ASP A 419 8.15 22.63 4.37
N TRP A 420 7.96 21.42 4.89
CA TRP A 420 7.26 21.17 6.14
C TRP A 420 8.24 20.99 7.30
N ASP A 421 7.75 21.29 8.48
CA ASP A 421 8.40 20.88 9.72
C ASP A 421 7.86 19.52 10.22
N GLY A 422 8.47 18.98 11.28
CA GLY A 422 8.03 17.69 11.83
C GLY A 422 6.59 17.73 12.38
N SER A 423 6.13 18.89 12.84
CA SER A 423 4.73 19.07 13.29
C SER A 423 3.76 19.00 12.12
N ASP A 424 4.11 19.59 10.98
CA ASP A 424 3.31 19.52 9.74
C ASP A 424 3.23 18.08 9.21
N ALA A 425 4.37 17.36 9.22
CA ALA A 425 4.43 15.97 8.81
C ALA A 425 3.52 15.08 9.67
N VAL A 426 3.56 15.24 11.00
CA VAL A 426 2.67 14.52 11.93
C VAL A 426 1.20 14.88 11.69
N ALA A 427 0.89 16.17 11.49
CA ALA A 427 -0.48 16.64 11.24
C ALA A 427 -1.03 16.04 9.94
N SER A 428 -0.27 16.09 8.85
CA SER A 428 -0.65 15.51 7.56
C SER A 428 -0.82 13.99 7.64
N HIS A 429 0.14 13.28 8.25
CA HIS A 429 0.00 11.83 8.46
C HIS A 429 -1.30 11.49 9.20
N ARG A 430 -1.59 12.16 10.31
CA ARG A 430 -2.81 11.92 11.11
C ARG A 430 -4.09 12.19 10.32
N GLU A 431 -4.09 13.21 9.45
CA GLU A 431 -5.23 13.52 8.58
C GLU A 431 -5.55 12.37 7.65
N PHE A 432 -4.55 11.87 6.90
CA PHE A 432 -4.78 10.88 5.86
C PHE A 432 -4.99 9.45 6.40
N VAL A 433 -4.45 9.10 7.58
CA VAL A 433 -4.68 7.76 8.17
C VAL A 433 -5.95 7.66 8.99
N ALA A 434 -6.59 8.79 9.36
CA ALA A 434 -7.76 8.81 10.24
C ALA A 434 -8.94 8.01 9.67
N GLY A 435 -9.12 8.00 8.36
CA GLY A 435 -10.19 7.27 7.70
C GLY A 435 -9.96 5.76 7.58
N PHE A 436 -8.75 5.25 7.84
CA PHE A 436 -8.45 3.83 7.73
C PHE A 436 -8.81 3.07 9.02
N PRO A 437 -9.54 1.94 8.94
CA PRO A 437 -9.58 0.99 10.04
C PRO A 437 -8.18 0.53 10.41
N TRP A 438 -7.94 0.20 11.70
CA TRP A 438 -6.59 -0.18 12.15
C TRP A 438 -5.98 -1.31 11.32
N ARG A 439 -6.76 -2.34 11.01
CA ARG A 439 -6.29 -3.48 10.22
C ARG A 439 -5.87 -3.12 8.79
N VAL A 440 -6.51 -2.11 8.16
CA VAL A 440 -6.11 -1.58 6.86
C VAL A 440 -4.85 -0.73 6.97
N ARG A 441 -4.78 0.10 8.03
CA ARG A 441 -3.61 0.94 8.29
C ARG A 441 -2.33 0.13 8.44
N THR A 442 -2.39 -1.01 9.15
CA THR A 442 -1.23 -1.88 9.39
C THR A 442 -0.77 -2.65 8.14
N ARG A 443 -1.57 -2.70 7.07
CA ARG A 443 -1.22 -3.29 5.76
C ARG A 443 -1.06 -2.25 4.65
N THR A 444 -1.19 -0.96 4.97
CA THR A 444 -0.92 0.13 4.02
C THR A 444 0.58 0.34 3.87
N MET A 445 1.03 0.53 2.64
CA MET A 445 2.46 0.60 2.31
C MET A 445 3.11 1.88 2.84
N ASN A 446 4.28 1.74 3.45
CA ASN A 446 5.19 2.82 3.85
C ASN A 446 6.39 2.81 2.90
N ALA A 447 6.24 3.41 1.72
CA ALA A 447 7.29 3.53 0.72
C ALA A 447 7.94 4.91 0.78
N LEU A 448 9.26 4.98 0.72
CA LEU A 448 9.98 6.24 0.51
C LEU A 448 9.94 6.62 -0.96
N ASP A 449 10.08 5.64 -1.80
CA ASP A 449 10.03 5.70 -3.26
C ASP A 449 9.53 4.37 -3.83
N THR A 450 9.22 4.39 -5.12
CA THR A 450 8.72 3.25 -5.89
C THR A 450 9.20 3.38 -7.33
N HIS A 451 8.79 2.44 -8.18
CA HIS A 451 9.07 2.50 -9.62
C HIS A 451 8.37 3.67 -10.35
N ASP A 452 7.48 4.42 -9.69
CA ASP A 452 6.67 5.49 -10.30
C ASP A 452 7.11 6.91 -9.89
N ILE A 453 7.97 7.03 -8.89
CA ILE A 453 8.40 8.31 -8.34
C ILE A 453 9.93 8.41 -8.26
N PRO A 454 10.49 9.64 -8.16
CA PRO A 454 11.91 9.83 -7.93
C PRO A 454 12.40 9.09 -6.68
N ARG A 455 13.70 8.85 -6.61
CA ARG A 455 14.29 8.29 -5.39
C ARG A 455 14.49 9.35 -4.32
N PHE A 456 14.06 9.06 -3.10
CA PHE A 456 14.14 9.97 -1.96
C PHE A 456 15.55 10.50 -1.71
N VAL A 457 16.56 9.66 -1.94
CA VAL A 457 17.97 10.02 -1.76
C VAL A 457 18.41 11.23 -2.58
N ASN A 458 17.76 11.51 -3.73
CA ASN A 458 18.09 12.67 -4.56
C ASN A 458 17.84 14.02 -3.87
N ASP A 459 16.75 14.09 -3.11
CA ASP A 459 16.26 15.31 -2.50
C ASP A 459 16.45 15.34 -0.98
N ALA A 460 16.85 14.24 -0.38
CA ALA A 460 17.07 14.09 1.05
C ALA A 460 18.15 15.08 1.55
N ARG A 461 17.89 15.77 2.65
CA ARG A 461 18.92 16.54 3.34
C ARG A 461 19.97 15.61 3.97
N ASP A 462 21.14 16.15 4.26
CA ASP A 462 22.23 15.37 4.89
C ASP A 462 21.74 14.64 6.15
N GLY A 463 22.00 13.34 6.22
CA GLY A 463 21.59 12.48 7.34
C GLY A 463 20.13 12.06 7.35
N ALA A 464 19.27 12.54 6.44
CA ALA A 464 17.83 12.26 6.45
C ALA A 464 17.46 10.84 6.01
N VAL A 465 18.26 10.22 5.13
CA VAL A 465 17.93 8.87 4.61
C VAL A 465 17.80 7.83 5.75
N PRO A 466 18.74 7.70 6.70
CA PRO A 466 18.56 6.77 7.82
C PRO A 466 17.34 7.07 8.69
N VAL A 467 16.98 8.35 8.86
CA VAL A 467 15.78 8.77 9.61
C VAL A 467 14.51 8.32 8.87
N ALA A 468 14.44 8.56 7.56
CA ALA A 468 13.30 8.18 6.74
C ALA A 468 13.10 6.66 6.69
N VAL A 469 14.19 5.89 6.50
CA VAL A 469 14.16 4.41 6.57
C VAL A 469 13.72 3.94 7.96
N GLY A 470 14.22 4.57 9.03
CA GLY A 470 13.79 4.31 10.41
C GLY A 470 12.28 4.53 10.59
N LEU A 471 11.72 5.59 10.04
CA LEU A 471 10.27 5.86 10.07
C LEU A 471 9.49 4.80 9.29
N ALA A 472 9.92 4.45 8.08
CA ALA A 472 9.27 3.40 7.28
C ALA A 472 9.17 2.09 8.07
N MET A 473 10.24 1.69 8.74
CA MET A 473 10.34 0.42 9.48
C MET A 473 9.64 0.45 10.85
N THR A 474 9.39 1.61 11.44
CA THR A 474 8.85 1.70 12.81
C THR A 474 7.42 2.21 12.89
N MET A 475 6.90 2.90 11.87
CA MET A 475 5.50 3.30 11.82
C MET A 475 4.59 2.11 11.47
N PRO A 476 3.28 2.15 11.83
CA PRO A 476 2.32 1.13 11.37
C PRO A 476 2.22 1.12 9.85
N GLY A 477 2.21 -0.07 9.26
CA GLY A 477 2.12 -0.27 7.81
C GLY A 477 3.07 -1.36 7.34
N LEU A 478 3.13 -1.59 6.02
CA LEU A 478 4.08 -2.45 5.33
C LEU A 478 5.24 -1.59 4.82
N PRO A 479 6.44 -1.64 5.43
CA PRO A 479 7.62 -1.01 4.86
C PRO A 479 7.91 -1.57 3.48
N VAL A 480 8.24 -0.69 2.53
CA VAL A 480 8.61 -1.07 1.17
C VAL A 480 10.04 -0.64 0.92
N ILE A 481 10.86 -1.57 0.46
CA ILE A 481 12.20 -1.32 -0.07
C ILE A 481 12.07 -1.38 -1.59
N TRP A 482 12.24 -0.25 -2.27
CA TRP A 482 12.33 -0.23 -3.72
C TRP A 482 13.72 -0.74 -4.13
N GLN A 483 13.78 -1.71 -5.07
CA GLN A 483 15.06 -2.25 -5.53
C GLN A 483 16.06 -1.14 -5.85
N GLY A 484 17.23 -1.20 -5.24
CA GLY A 484 18.29 -0.20 -5.42
C GLY A 484 18.42 0.83 -4.31
N ASP A 485 17.43 0.97 -3.41
CA ASP A 485 17.55 1.84 -2.24
C ASP A 485 18.69 1.40 -1.33
N GLU A 486 18.84 0.09 -1.18
CA GLU A 486 19.94 -0.52 -0.42
C GLU A 486 21.30 -0.32 -1.07
N PHE A 487 21.36 -0.02 -2.37
CA PHE A 487 22.58 0.39 -3.07
C PHE A 487 22.78 1.91 -3.03
N GLY A 488 21.76 2.68 -2.69
CA GLY A 488 21.76 4.14 -2.73
C GLY A 488 21.70 4.69 -4.15
N LEU A 489 21.00 3.99 -5.04
CA LEU A 489 20.76 4.46 -6.39
C LEU A 489 19.99 5.77 -6.39
N THR A 490 20.25 6.59 -7.38
CA THR A 490 19.55 7.86 -7.63
C THR A 490 18.59 7.72 -8.79
N GLY A 491 17.66 8.64 -8.93
CA GLY A 491 16.69 8.73 -10.01
C GLY A 491 15.82 9.95 -9.84
N SER A 492 15.75 10.81 -10.86
CA SER A 492 15.12 12.13 -10.79
C SER A 492 13.62 12.10 -11.10
N ASP A 493 13.11 11.02 -11.64
CA ASP A 493 11.68 10.75 -11.87
C ASP A 493 11.41 9.24 -11.83
N GLY A 494 10.17 8.84 -12.06
CA GLY A 494 9.79 7.43 -12.03
C GLY A 494 10.52 6.57 -13.05
N GLU A 495 10.79 7.08 -14.24
CA GLU A 495 11.53 6.34 -15.28
C GLU A 495 13.03 6.21 -14.94
N ASP A 496 13.67 7.34 -14.60
CA ASP A 496 15.09 7.39 -14.21
C ASP A 496 15.36 6.56 -12.94
N SER A 497 14.37 6.40 -12.06
CA SER A 497 14.48 5.57 -10.85
C SER A 497 14.61 4.06 -11.14
N ARG A 498 14.31 3.61 -12.37
CA ARG A 498 14.34 2.21 -12.80
C ARG A 498 15.72 1.79 -13.33
N THR A 499 16.78 2.29 -12.72
CA THR A 499 18.16 1.92 -13.05
C THR A 499 18.43 0.45 -12.72
N PRO A 500 19.16 -0.31 -13.60
CA PRO A 500 19.57 -1.67 -13.28
C PRO A 500 20.43 -1.77 -12.01
N LEU A 501 20.27 -2.83 -11.24
CA LEU A 501 21.01 -3.01 -10.00
C LEU A 501 22.50 -3.29 -10.25
N PRO A 502 23.39 -2.57 -9.55
CA PRO A 502 24.85 -2.72 -9.72
C PRO A 502 25.39 -3.85 -8.84
N TRP A 503 25.10 -5.11 -9.19
CA TRP A 503 25.46 -6.29 -8.40
C TRP A 503 26.96 -6.40 -8.10
N ASP A 504 27.83 -5.85 -8.93
CA ASP A 504 29.27 -5.80 -8.70
C ASP A 504 29.67 -4.80 -7.60
N SER A 505 28.74 -3.97 -7.15
CA SER A 505 28.96 -2.90 -6.16
C SER A 505 28.45 -3.24 -4.74
N LEU A 506 28.13 -4.49 -4.44
CA LEU A 506 27.64 -4.92 -3.12
C LEU A 506 28.57 -4.52 -1.96
N SER A 507 29.88 -4.51 -2.20
CA SER A 507 30.85 -4.12 -1.16
C SER A 507 30.73 -2.64 -0.76
N SER A 508 30.37 -1.76 -1.68
CA SER A 508 30.19 -0.32 -1.43
C SER A 508 28.82 -0.01 -0.79
N ALA A 509 27.84 -0.89 -0.95
CA ALA A 509 26.50 -0.78 -0.38
C ALA A 509 26.36 -1.35 1.05
N ARG A 510 27.44 -1.95 1.60
CA ARG A 510 27.42 -2.73 2.84
C ARG A 510 26.74 -2.01 4.02
N ASP A 511 27.07 -0.74 4.25
CA ASP A 511 26.54 -0.01 5.41
C ASP A 511 25.04 0.26 5.27
N ARG A 512 24.57 0.52 4.05
CA ARG A 512 23.18 0.75 3.75
C ARG A 512 22.37 -0.55 3.82
N ILE A 513 22.89 -1.63 3.24
CA ILE A 513 22.31 -2.99 3.41
C ILE A 513 22.19 -3.34 4.90
N ALA A 514 23.24 -3.08 5.69
CA ALA A 514 23.23 -3.34 7.14
C ALA A 514 22.19 -2.47 7.87
N LEU A 515 21.92 -1.25 7.42
CA LEU A 515 20.86 -0.40 7.98
C LEU A 515 19.49 -1.05 7.79
N TYR A 516 19.14 -1.44 6.55
CA TYR A 516 17.86 -2.09 6.24
C TYR A 516 17.71 -3.40 7.02
N SER A 517 18.70 -4.29 6.94
CA SER A 517 18.67 -5.58 7.63
C SER A 517 18.49 -5.45 9.14
N ARG A 518 19.20 -4.51 9.78
CA ARG A 518 19.09 -4.26 11.22
C ARG A 518 17.71 -3.75 11.61
N LEU A 519 17.11 -2.82 10.82
CA LEU A 519 15.80 -2.26 11.13
C LEU A 519 14.69 -3.27 10.85
N ALA A 520 14.80 -4.08 9.80
CA ALA A 520 13.87 -5.18 9.52
C ALA A 520 13.93 -6.24 10.65
N SER A 521 15.13 -6.64 11.09
CA SER A 521 15.29 -7.56 12.21
C SER A 521 14.75 -6.99 13.52
N LEU A 522 14.86 -5.67 13.75
CA LEU A 522 14.22 -5.02 14.89
C LEU A 522 12.71 -5.17 14.80
N ARG A 523 12.12 -4.98 13.61
CA ARG A 523 10.68 -5.11 13.38
C ARG A 523 10.20 -6.54 13.61
N ASP A 524 10.92 -7.53 13.12
CA ASP A 524 10.60 -8.95 13.29
C ASP A 524 10.65 -9.39 14.77
N THR A 525 11.61 -8.88 15.54
CA THR A 525 11.81 -9.26 16.94
C THR A 525 10.95 -8.47 17.94
N ARG A 526 10.26 -7.41 17.51
CA ARG A 526 9.51 -6.50 18.38
C ARG A 526 8.02 -6.48 17.99
N PRO A 527 7.16 -7.22 18.71
CA PRO A 527 5.71 -7.27 18.42
C PRO A 527 5.06 -5.89 18.44
N GLU A 528 5.61 -4.94 19.18
CA GLU A 528 5.14 -3.55 19.16
C GLU A 528 5.24 -2.92 17.77
N LEU A 529 6.22 -3.30 16.95
CA LEU A 529 6.40 -2.78 15.60
C LEU A 529 5.52 -3.50 14.57
N ALA A 530 5.20 -4.76 14.79
CA ALA A 530 4.35 -5.54 13.90
C ALA A 530 2.90 -5.01 13.90
N GLU A 531 2.21 -5.11 15.04
CA GLU A 531 0.79 -4.78 15.16
C GLU A 531 0.46 -3.78 16.29
N GLY A 532 1.46 -3.37 17.06
CA GLY A 532 1.29 -2.44 18.19
C GLY A 532 0.74 -1.09 17.73
N GLY A 533 0.02 -0.43 18.63
CA GLY A 533 -0.58 0.88 18.45
C GLY A 533 0.44 2.00 18.20
N LEU A 534 -0.05 3.15 17.82
CA LEU A 534 0.75 4.36 17.60
C LEU A 534 0.23 5.51 18.44
N ARG A 535 1.02 5.94 19.42
CA ARG A 535 0.72 7.14 20.20
C ARG A 535 1.80 8.20 20.00
N TRP A 536 1.43 9.34 19.43
CA TRP A 536 2.32 10.48 19.31
C TRP A 536 2.64 11.09 20.68
N LEU A 537 3.92 11.37 20.93
CA LEU A 537 4.41 11.93 22.19
C LEU A 537 4.85 13.39 22.02
N HIS A 538 5.51 13.69 20.90
CA HIS A 538 6.09 14.99 20.63
C HIS A 538 6.14 15.26 19.12
N ALA A 539 5.93 16.51 18.75
CA ALA A 539 6.19 17.00 17.41
C ALA A 539 6.73 18.45 17.49
N SER A 540 7.82 18.69 16.80
CA SER A 540 8.45 20.00 16.66
C SER A 540 9.04 20.13 15.25
N ALA A 541 9.65 21.28 14.96
CA ALA A 541 10.28 21.48 13.66
C ALA A 541 11.33 20.43 13.34
N GLU A 542 12.19 20.11 14.31
CA GLU A 542 13.38 19.29 14.11
C GLU A 542 13.20 17.82 14.53
N ALA A 543 12.17 17.51 15.33
CA ALA A 543 12.03 16.18 15.91
C ALA A 543 10.57 15.76 16.10
N ILE A 544 10.32 14.47 15.89
CA ILE A 544 9.09 13.80 16.26
C ILE A 544 9.38 12.62 17.19
N ALA A 545 8.46 12.33 18.10
CA ALA A 545 8.55 11.14 18.93
C ALA A 545 7.18 10.47 19.05
N PHE A 546 7.19 9.15 19.02
CA PHE A 546 5.99 8.34 19.19
C PHE A 546 6.29 7.05 19.94
N ALA A 547 5.26 6.49 20.57
CA ALA A 547 5.29 5.16 21.15
C ALA A 547 4.58 4.18 20.24
N ARG A 548 5.18 3.00 20.07
CA ARG A 548 4.53 1.79 19.57
C ARG A 548 4.16 0.95 20.79
N GLU A 549 2.87 0.69 20.97
CA GLU A 549 2.33 0.11 22.20
C GLU A 549 1.64 -1.23 21.92
N ALA A 550 2.06 -2.28 22.58
CA ALA A 550 1.44 -3.61 22.57
C ALA A 550 1.21 -4.09 24.01
N PRO A 551 0.41 -5.14 24.24
CA PRO A 551 0.24 -5.72 25.58
C PRO A 551 1.56 -6.14 26.24
N GLU A 552 2.53 -6.54 25.43
CA GLU A 552 3.84 -7.06 25.86
C GLU A 552 4.84 -5.96 26.20
N GLY A 553 4.64 -4.75 25.68
CA GLY A 553 5.61 -3.67 25.90
C GLY A 553 5.34 -2.38 25.14
N VAL A 554 6.26 -1.45 25.34
CA VAL A 554 6.26 -0.14 24.68
C VAL A 554 7.65 0.13 24.09
N LEU A 555 7.68 0.48 22.81
CA LEU A 555 8.87 0.97 22.14
C LEU A 555 8.71 2.47 21.86
N VAL A 556 9.66 3.28 22.28
CA VAL A 556 9.66 4.71 21.96
C VAL A 556 10.62 4.96 20.80
N VAL A 557 10.12 5.61 19.75
CA VAL A 557 10.89 6.03 18.59
C VAL A 557 11.04 7.55 18.63
N VAL A 558 12.28 8.00 18.43
CA VAL A 558 12.61 9.43 18.28
C VAL A 558 13.32 9.59 16.93
N ALA A 559 12.79 10.45 16.08
CA ALA A 559 13.35 10.84 14.80
C ALA A 559 13.66 12.34 14.83
N ALA A 560 14.95 12.69 14.60
CA ALA A 560 15.47 14.05 14.68
C ALA A 560 16.57 14.32 13.64
#